data_db30cc06724e9cb8cfee4e07f6efff11
#
_entry.id   db30cc06724e9cb8cfee4e07f6efff11
#
_cell.length_a   1.000
_cell.length_b   1.000
_cell.length_c   1.000
_cell.angle_alpha   90.00
_cell.angle_beta   90.00
_cell.angle_gamma   90.00
#
_symmetry.space_group_name_H-M   'P 1'
#
loop_
_entity.id
_entity.type
_entity.pdbx_description
1 polymer ?
#
loop_
_entity_poly.entity_id
_entity_poly.type
_entity_poly.pdbx_seq_one_letter_code
_entity_poly.pdbx_strand_id
1 'polypeptide(L)'
;LGDTTGLEITESEPKISDSDVVRSSIGQGTNNYTTAGLSRYISAVANGGVVYNLSLFEKTTDVNGKLVKDYEPEIRNQVEGVADSTWTAVHNGMRRMVTSTSTFNGLGNFELYGKTGTAQQSKTHPNHGLFVGFTGRQGEKDIAFAIRIANGYNSTYPSEIGRDIVRYYYGLDEKDEIVTGHAASLGTVVSGD
;
A
#
# COMPACT_ATOMS: atom_id res chain seq x y z
N LEU A 1 -2.59 -1.42 -28.87
CA LEU A 1 -1.97 -0.79 -27.74
C LEU A 1 -1.32 -1.90 -26.95
N GLY A 2 -0.08 -2.18 -27.31
CA GLY A 2 0.76 -3.08 -26.56
C GLY A 2 0.75 -2.61 -25.15
N ASP A 3 1.08 -3.00 -24.21
CA ASP A 3 1.11 -2.56 -22.87
C ASP A 3 0.12 -1.44 -22.54
N THR A 4 -0.98 -1.85 -22.01
CA THR A 4 -2.22 -1.09 -21.92
C THR A 4 -2.19 0.09 -20.97
N THR A 5 -1.11 0.31 -20.25
CA THR A 5 -1.09 1.31 -19.20
C THR A 5 0.01 2.36 -19.34
N GLY A 6 1.00 2.12 -20.20
CA GLY A 6 2.19 2.99 -20.24
C GLY A 6 2.93 3.10 -18.92
N LEU A 7 2.55 2.29 -17.93
CA LEU A 7 3.20 2.19 -16.64
C LEU A 7 4.20 1.03 -16.68
N GLU A 8 5.30 1.24 -17.35
CA GLU A 8 6.45 0.36 -17.19
C GLU A 8 7.11 0.70 -15.85
N ILE A 9 6.93 -0.16 -14.88
CA ILE A 9 7.68 -0.07 -13.63
C ILE A 9 9.02 -0.75 -13.87
N THR A 10 10.02 0.04 -14.21
CA THR A 10 11.40 -0.41 -14.26
C THR A 10 11.91 -0.54 -12.82
N GLU A 11 11.89 -1.75 -12.33
CA GLU A 11 12.58 -2.12 -11.11
C GLU A 11 14.04 -2.41 -11.50
N SER A 12 14.98 -1.58 -11.08
CA SER A 12 16.39 -1.92 -11.20
C SER A 12 16.71 -2.99 -10.17
N GLU A 13 17.10 -4.17 -10.60
CA GLU A 13 17.66 -5.19 -9.71
C GLU A 13 19.07 -4.75 -9.30
N PRO A 14 19.29 -4.33 -8.05
CA PRO A 14 20.62 -4.01 -7.59
C PRO A 14 21.47 -5.28 -7.53
N LYS A 15 22.77 -5.17 -7.78
CA LYS A 15 23.72 -6.26 -7.48
C LYS A 15 23.67 -6.53 -5.98
N ILE A 16 23.14 -7.69 -5.61
CA ILE A 16 22.97 -8.09 -4.22
C ILE A 16 24.34 -8.46 -3.63
N SER A 17 24.76 -7.74 -2.61
CA SER A 17 25.90 -8.11 -1.76
C SER A 17 25.39 -8.82 -0.50
N ASP A 18 26.25 -9.56 0.21
CA ASP A 18 25.86 -10.21 1.47
C ASP A 18 25.33 -9.20 2.50
N SER A 19 25.87 -7.98 2.50
CA SER A 19 25.37 -6.91 3.37
C SER A 19 23.96 -6.43 2.97
N ASP A 20 23.62 -6.50 1.70
CA ASP A 20 22.28 -6.14 1.21
C ASP A 20 21.24 -7.18 1.60
N VAL A 21 21.59 -8.45 1.59
CA VAL A 21 20.72 -9.55 2.08
C VAL A 21 20.36 -9.31 3.54
N VAL A 22 21.35 -9.02 4.39
CA VAL A 22 21.12 -8.75 5.82
C VAL A 22 20.29 -7.49 6.02
N ARG A 23 20.59 -6.40 5.31
CA ARG A 23 19.81 -5.15 5.42
C ARG A 23 18.40 -5.29 4.88
N SER A 24 18.21 -6.04 3.80
CA SER A 24 16.89 -6.28 3.20
C SER A 24 15.94 -7.02 4.16
N SER A 25 16.47 -7.84 5.06
CA SER A 25 15.66 -8.54 6.07
C SER A 25 14.89 -7.59 7.01
N ILE A 26 15.36 -6.35 7.15
CA ILE A 26 14.70 -5.28 7.92
C ILE A 26 14.14 -4.17 7.01
N GLY A 27 14.08 -4.39 5.69
CA GLY A 27 13.58 -3.43 4.71
C GLY A 27 14.52 -2.26 4.42
N GLN A 28 15.81 -2.39 4.74
CA GLN A 28 16.85 -1.41 4.45
C GLN A 28 17.77 -1.91 3.33
N GLY A 29 18.76 -1.13 2.94
CA GLY A 29 19.74 -1.49 1.92
C GLY A 29 19.49 -0.78 0.60
N THR A 30 19.81 -1.45 -0.51
CA THR A 30 19.71 -0.91 -1.87
C THR A 30 18.32 -1.04 -2.50
N ASN A 31 17.33 -1.49 -1.73
CA ASN A 31 15.95 -1.61 -2.20
C ASN A 31 15.39 -0.25 -2.64
N ASN A 32 14.95 -0.17 -3.88
CA ASN A 32 14.39 1.05 -4.45
C ASN A 32 13.13 0.71 -5.26
N TYR A 33 11.98 0.75 -4.60
CA TYR A 33 10.70 0.42 -5.19
C TYR A 33 9.84 1.68 -5.36
N THR A 34 9.09 1.72 -6.45
CA THR A 34 8.03 2.72 -6.64
C THR A 34 6.85 2.42 -5.71
N THR A 35 6.05 3.44 -5.39
CA THR A 35 4.83 3.24 -4.61
C THR A 35 3.84 2.33 -5.35
N ALA A 36 3.79 2.42 -6.68
CA ALA A 36 2.98 1.52 -7.50
C ALA A 36 3.49 0.06 -7.43
N GLY A 37 4.82 -0.15 -7.43
CA GLY A 37 5.41 -1.48 -7.21
C GLY A 37 5.08 -2.05 -5.84
N LEU A 38 5.12 -1.23 -4.78
CA LEU A 38 4.71 -1.63 -3.44
C LEU A 38 3.21 -1.96 -3.36
N SER A 39 2.34 -1.22 -4.08
CA SER A 39 0.91 -1.53 -4.17
C SER A 39 0.68 -2.89 -4.83
N ARG A 40 1.36 -3.18 -5.94
CA ARG A 40 1.32 -4.50 -6.59
C ARG A 40 1.83 -5.61 -5.67
N TYR A 41 2.94 -5.37 -4.96
CA TYR A 41 3.48 -6.32 -4.00
C TYR A 41 2.49 -6.65 -2.89
N ILE A 42 1.89 -5.63 -2.26
CA ILE A 42 0.94 -5.87 -1.17
C ILE A 42 -0.36 -6.51 -1.65
N SER A 43 -0.78 -6.26 -2.89
CA SER A 43 -1.88 -6.97 -3.52
C SER A 43 -1.57 -8.47 -3.68
N ALA A 44 -0.35 -8.81 -4.09
CA ALA A 44 0.08 -10.20 -4.18
C ALA A 44 0.15 -10.88 -2.80
N VAL A 45 0.58 -10.17 -1.77
CA VAL A 45 0.54 -10.67 -0.38
C VAL A 45 -0.90 -10.94 0.05
N ALA A 46 -1.83 -10.04 -0.26
CA ALA A 46 -3.24 -10.15 0.13
C ALA A 46 -3.93 -11.38 -0.47
N ASN A 47 -3.57 -11.75 -1.71
CA ASN A 47 -4.24 -12.80 -2.47
C ASN A 47 -3.48 -14.15 -2.53
N GLY A 48 -2.46 -14.33 -1.69
CA GLY A 48 -1.70 -15.58 -1.64
C GLY A 48 -0.70 -15.76 -2.79
N GLY A 49 -0.20 -14.67 -3.37
CA GLY A 49 0.94 -14.69 -4.28
C GLY A 49 0.59 -14.49 -5.76
N VAL A 50 -0.65 -14.20 -6.12
CA VAL A 50 -0.99 -13.84 -7.51
C VAL A 50 -0.54 -12.41 -7.80
N VAL A 51 0.34 -12.23 -8.77
CA VAL A 51 0.86 -10.94 -9.21
C VAL A 51 0.15 -10.50 -10.47
N TYR A 52 -0.59 -9.40 -10.41
CA TYR A 52 -1.30 -8.84 -11.56
C TYR A 52 -0.49 -7.76 -12.27
N ASN A 53 -0.71 -7.61 -13.57
CA ASN A 53 -0.31 -6.42 -14.29
C ASN A 53 -1.11 -5.23 -13.75
N LEU A 54 -0.42 -4.08 -13.60
CA LEU A 54 -1.11 -2.85 -13.22
C LEU A 54 -1.84 -2.27 -14.43
N SER A 55 -3.10 -1.90 -14.25
CA SER A 55 -3.91 -1.21 -15.24
C SER A 55 -4.60 0.00 -14.62
N LEU A 56 -4.66 1.10 -15.38
CA LEU A 56 -5.48 2.27 -15.05
C LEU A 56 -6.88 2.16 -15.64
N PHE A 57 -7.11 1.18 -16.50
CA PHE A 57 -8.38 0.97 -17.17
C PHE A 57 -9.09 -0.24 -16.57
N GLU A 58 -10.30 -0.03 -16.11
CA GLU A 58 -11.24 -1.07 -15.74
C GLU A 58 -12.19 -1.35 -16.89
N LYS A 59 -12.80 -0.29 -17.43
CA LYS A 59 -13.75 -0.38 -18.52
C LYS A 59 -13.82 0.92 -19.32
N THR A 60 -14.33 0.83 -20.55
CA THR A 60 -14.72 1.99 -21.35
C THR A 60 -16.20 1.93 -21.66
N THR A 61 -16.85 3.08 -21.64
CA THR A 61 -18.27 3.23 -21.97
C THR A 61 -18.44 4.26 -23.10
N ASP A 62 -19.53 4.14 -23.85
CA ASP A 62 -19.94 5.18 -24.79
C ASP A 62 -20.51 6.42 -24.07
N VAL A 63 -20.91 7.43 -24.84
CA VAL A 63 -21.48 8.70 -24.32
C VAL A 63 -22.80 8.51 -23.55
N ASN A 64 -23.46 7.37 -23.71
CA ASN A 64 -24.71 7.02 -23.02
C ASN A 64 -24.47 6.09 -21.82
N GLY A 65 -23.21 5.82 -21.47
CA GLY A 65 -22.83 4.93 -20.36
C GLY A 65 -22.88 3.44 -20.68
N LYS A 66 -23.13 3.04 -21.94
CA LYS A 66 -23.14 1.62 -22.34
C LYS A 66 -21.71 1.10 -22.39
N LEU A 67 -21.49 -0.09 -21.82
CA LEU A 67 -20.18 -0.76 -21.84
C LEU A 67 -19.72 -1.00 -23.30
N VAL A 68 -18.53 -0.49 -23.63
CA VAL A 68 -17.86 -0.69 -24.93
C VAL A 68 -16.81 -1.78 -24.81
N LYS A 69 -15.99 -1.71 -23.74
CA LYS A 69 -14.94 -2.70 -23.50
C LYS A 69 -14.71 -2.84 -22.00
N ASP A 70 -14.57 -4.08 -21.55
CA ASP A 70 -14.07 -4.43 -20.24
C ASP A 70 -12.59 -4.83 -20.31
N TYR A 71 -11.82 -4.53 -19.27
CA TYR A 71 -10.40 -4.85 -19.19
C TYR A 71 -10.20 -5.78 -18.00
N GLU A 72 -10.24 -7.07 -18.28
CA GLU A 72 -10.02 -8.08 -17.25
C GLU A 72 -8.62 -7.99 -16.65
N PRO A 73 -8.48 -8.22 -15.35
CA PRO A 73 -7.18 -8.27 -14.68
C PRO A 73 -6.30 -9.36 -15.31
N GLU A 74 -5.10 -9.01 -15.72
CA GLU A 74 -4.15 -9.92 -16.33
C GLU A 74 -3.12 -10.39 -15.31
N ILE A 75 -2.95 -11.71 -15.15
CA ILE A 75 -1.96 -12.28 -14.25
C ILE A 75 -0.58 -12.19 -14.93
N ARG A 76 0.34 -11.50 -14.26
CA ARG A 76 1.74 -11.38 -14.69
C ARG A 76 2.58 -12.57 -14.20
N ASN A 77 2.37 -13.00 -12.97
CA ASN A 77 3.14 -14.04 -12.33
C ASN A 77 2.40 -14.66 -11.14
N GLN A 78 2.87 -15.80 -10.67
CA GLN A 78 2.44 -16.47 -9.46
C GLN A 78 3.65 -16.78 -8.59
N VAL A 79 3.61 -16.41 -7.32
CA VAL A 79 4.64 -16.77 -6.35
C VAL A 79 4.45 -18.23 -5.96
N GLU A 80 5.40 -19.07 -6.34
CA GLU A 80 5.36 -20.51 -6.08
C GLU A 80 6.19 -20.90 -4.86
N GLY A 81 5.95 -22.09 -4.32
CA GLY A 81 6.73 -22.66 -3.23
C GLY A 81 6.50 -22.08 -1.85
N VAL A 82 5.48 -21.22 -1.70
CA VAL A 82 5.08 -20.66 -0.39
C VAL A 82 3.84 -21.41 0.12
N ALA A 83 3.97 -22.02 1.28
CA ALA A 83 2.86 -22.77 1.90
C ALA A 83 1.76 -21.80 2.41
N ASP A 84 0.50 -22.25 2.40
CA ASP A 84 -0.65 -21.49 2.90
C ASP A 84 -0.47 -21.04 4.37
N SER A 85 0.19 -21.87 5.17
CA SER A 85 0.53 -21.53 6.55
C SER A 85 1.46 -20.32 6.66
N THR A 86 2.33 -20.10 5.67
CA THR A 86 3.21 -18.91 5.60
C THR A 86 2.42 -17.66 5.28
N TRP A 87 1.51 -17.72 4.28
CA TRP A 87 0.61 -16.61 3.99
C TRP A 87 -0.24 -16.25 5.20
N THR A 88 -0.82 -17.25 5.86
CA THR A 88 -1.60 -17.06 7.09
C THR A 88 -0.77 -16.41 8.20
N ALA A 89 0.48 -16.83 8.39
CA ALA A 89 1.36 -16.25 9.40
C ALA A 89 1.69 -14.77 9.10
N VAL A 90 1.94 -14.43 7.82
CA VAL A 90 2.16 -13.05 7.38
C VAL A 90 0.92 -12.20 7.62
N HIS A 91 -0.26 -12.65 7.20
CA HIS A 91 -1.53 -11.96 7.41
C HIS A 91 -1.80 -11.72 8.91
N ASN A 92 -1.61 -12.74 9.73
CA ASN A 92 -1.79 -12.62 11.19
C ASN A 92 -0.82 -11.59 11.80
N GLY A 93 0.43 -11.57 11.35
CA GLY A 93 1.40 -10.55 11.77
C GLY A 93 0.99 -9.14 11.38
N MET A 94 0.52 -8.95 10.15
CA MET A 94 0.01 -7.66 9.65
C MET A 94 -1.26 -7.24 10.40
N ARG A 95 -2.18 -8.17 10.66
CA ARG A 95 -3.39 -7.89 11.45
C ARG A 95 -3.03 -7.49 12.88
N ARG A 96 -2.10 -8.18 13.51
CA ARG A 96 -1.65 -7.88 14.86
C ARG A 96 -1.06 -6.47 14.96
N MET A 97 -0.28 -6.03 13.98
CA MET A 97 0.24 -4.66 13.95
C MET A 97 -0.90 -3.63 14.00
N VAL A 98 -1.93 -3.80 13.18
CA VAL A 98 -3.09 -2.91 13.11
C VAL A 98 -3.86 -2.92 14.44
N THR A 99 -4.15 -4.09 14.99
CA THR A 99 -4.96 -4.21 16.22
C THR A 99 -4.24 -3.76 17.49
N SER A 100 -2.93 -3.69 17.47
CA SER A 100 -2.13 -3.19 18.61
C SER A 100 -1.89 -1.68 18.57
N THR A 101 -2.44 -0.97 17.58
CA THR A 101 -2.20 0.46 17.38
C THR A 101 -3.52 1.22 17.39
N SER A 102 -3.68 2.19 18.29
CA SER A 102 -4.91 2.98 18.44
C SER A 102 -5.26 3.83 17.19
N THR A 103 -4.28 4.13 16.35
CA THR A 103 -4.47 4.84 15.08
C THR A 103 -5.57 4.21 14.20
N PHE A 104 -5.72 2.88 14.27
CA PHE A 104 -6.68 2.15 13.44
C PHE A 104 -8.02 1.83 14.13
N ASN A 105 -8.30 2.49 15.24
CA ASN A 105 -9.61 2.36 15.88
C ASN A 105 -10.71 2.94 14.99
N GLY A 106 -11.92 2.42 15.13
CA GLY A 106 -13.10 2.93 14.43
C GLY A 106 -13.29 2.43 12.99
N LEU A 107 -12.63 1.33 12.61
CA LEU A 107 -12.83 0.70 11.30
C LEU A 107 -14.08 -0.21 11.22
N GLY A 108 -14.94 -0.19 12.24
CA GLY A 108 -16.15 -1.00 12.26
C GLY A 108 -15.84 -2.50 12.16
N ASN A 109 -16.53 -3.20 11.24
CA ASN A 109 -16.36 -4.63 11.00
C ASN A 109 -15.32 -4.95 9.92
N PHE A 110 -14.62 -3.94 9.40
CA PHE A 110 -13.60 -4.15 8.39
C PHE A 110 -12.28 -4.57 9.02
N GLU A 111 -11.66 -5.55 8.41
CA GLU A 111 -10.34 -5.99 8.79
C GLU A 111 -9.30 -5.28 7.93
N LEU A 112 -8.39 -4.58 8.58
CA LEU A 112 -7.22 -4.02 7.95
C LEU A 112 -5.99 -4.84 8.35
N TYR A 113 -5.21 -5.20 7.38
CA TYR A 113 -3.91 -5.84 7.50
C TYR A 113 -2.86 -4.85 7.04
N GLY A 114 -1.83 -4.57 7.82
CA GLY A 114 -0.90 -3.52 7.47
C GLY A 114 0.51 -3.72 8.00
N LYS A 115 1.44 -2.98 7.38
CA LYS A 115 2.82 -2.88 7.84
C LYS A 115 3.31 -1.45 7.69
N THR A 116 3.80 -0.92 8.79
CA THR A 116 4.47 0.39 8.84
C THR A 116 5.91 0.29 8.39
N GLY A 117 6.45 1.37 7.84
CA GLY A 117 7.85 1.47 7.46
C GLY A 117 8.40 2.86 7.68
N THR A 118 9.67 2.91 8.04
CA THR A 118 10.45 4.15 8.10
C THR A 118 11.73 3.90 7.34
N ALA A 119 11.87 4.55 6.18
CA ALA A 119 12.99 4.33 5.27
C ALA A 119 13.94 5.51 5.26
N GLN A 120 15.20 5.25 5.56
CA GLN A 120 16.25 6.25 5.49
C GLN A 120 16.84 6.28 4.08
N GLN A 121 16.64 7.38 3.36
CA GLN A 121 17.26 7.60 2.07
C GLN A 121 18.57 8.40 2.18
N SER A 122 18.65 9.29 3.16
CA SER A 122 19.78 10.20 3.35
C SER A 122 20.06 10.36 4.85
N LYS A 123 21.30 10.75 5.17
CA LYS A 123 21.65 11.17 6.55
C LYS A 123 21.35 12.64 6.83
N THR A 124 21.06 13.41 5.78
CA THR A 124 20.85 14.87 5.85
C THR A 124 19.38 15.27 5.69
N HIS A 125 18.51 14.34 5.35
CA HIS A 125 17.07 14.56 5.22
C HIS A 125 16.30 13.62 6.15
N PRO A 126 15.11 14.03 6.59
CA PRO A 126 14.24 13.15 7.39
C PRO A 126 13.90 11.86 6.66
N ASN A 127 13.62 10.82 7.40
CA ASN A 127 13.21 9.54 6.87
C ASN A 127 11.86 9.64 6.13
N HIS A 128 11.64 8.73 5.18
CA HIS A 128 10.33 8.57 4.56
C HIS A 128 9.44 7.76 5.46
N GLY A 129 8.20 8.22 5.66
CA GLY A 129 7.16 7.44 6.31
C GLY A 129 6.43 6.57 5.28
N LEU A 130 6.22 5.29 5.60
CA LEU A 130 5.53 4.34 4.74
C LEU A 130 4.45 3.57 5.50
N PHE A 131 3.40 3.23 4.78
CA PHE A 131 2.43 2.25 5.20
C PHE A 131 1.94 1.48 3.97
N VAL A 132 1.88 0.16 4.09
CA VAL A 132 1.24 -0.71 3.10
C VAL A 132 0.17 -1.52 3.79
N GLY A 133 -0.96 -1.73 3.13
CA GLY A 133 -2.05 -2.48 3.72
C GLY A 133 -3.03 -3.02 2.70
N PHE A 134 -3.86 -3.93 3.17
CA PHE A 134 -5.01 -4.42 2.45
C PHE A 134 -6.16 -4.69 3.43
N THR A 135 -7.35 -4.65 2.91
CA THR A 135 -8.56 -4.94 3.69
C THR A 135 -9.06 -6.34 3.39
N GLY A 136 -9.85 -6.89 4.31
CA GLY A 136 -10.58 -8.13 4.12
C GLY A 136 -11.95 -8.04 4.80
N ARG A 137 -12.99 -8.42 4.06
CA ARG A 137 -14.32 -8.66 4.57
C ARG A 137 -15.06 -9.60 3.64
N GLN A 138 -15.62 -10.63 4.19
CA GLN A 138 -16.39 -11.59 3.42
C GLN A 138 -17.56 -10.92 2.68
N GLY A 139 -17.56 -11.02 1.34
CA GLY A 139 -18.63 -10.48 0.48
C GLY A 139 -18.46 -9.04 0.02
N GLU A 140 -17.37 -8.37 0.40
CA GLU A 140 -17.05 -7.01 -0.04
C GLU A 140 -15.85 -7.02 -1.01
N LYS A 141 -15.73 -5.94 -1.78
CA LYS A 141 -14.51 -5.72 -2.58
C LYS A 141 -13.39 -5.27 -1.66
N ASP A 142 -12.31 -6.01 -1.67
CA ASP A 142 -11.11 -5.67 -0.92
C ASP A 142 -10.24 -4.69 -1.71
N ILE A 143 -9.52 -3.85 -0.97
CA ILE A 143 -8.52 -2.95 -1.53
C ILE A 143 -7.14 -3.23 -0.96
N ALA A 144 -6.12 -3.07 -1.79
CA ALA A 144 -4.72 -3.07 -1.39
C ALA A 144 -4.10 -1.72 -1.76
N PHE A 145 -3.29 -1.17 -0.88
CA PHE A 145 -2.73 0.17 -1.09
C PHE A 145 -1.34 0.32 -0.47
N ALA A 146 -0.58 1.26 -1.01
CA ALA A 146 0.71 1.67 -0.49
C ALA A 146 0.77 3.19 -0.39
N ILE A 147 1.30 3.69 0.72
CA ILE A 147 1.43 5.10 1.03
C ILE A 147 2.89 5.41 1.34
N ARG A 148 3.41 6.45 0.73
CA ARG A 148 4.73 7.01 1.03
C ARG A 148 4.63 8.51 1.22
N ILE A 149 5.08 8.99 2.36
CA ILE A 149 5.28 10.41 2.61
C ILE A 149 6.78 10.68 2.57
N ALA A 150 7.20 11.42 1.55
CA ALA A 150 8.60 11.80 1.42
C ALA A 150 8.98 12.72 2.58
N ASN A 151 10.10 12.41 3.24
CA ASN A 151 10.60 13.15 4.39
C ASN A 151 9.58 13.33 5.53
N GLY A 152 8.69 12.35 5.68
CA GLY A 152 7.59 12.36 6.65
C GLY A 152 7.99 11.94 8.07
N TYR A 153 9.27 11.88 8.36
CA TYR A 153 9.89 11.51 9.63
C TYR A 153 9.65 10.07 10.06
N ASN A 154 8.40 9.66 10.15
CA ASN A 154 8.00 8.33 10.64
C ASN A 154 6.73 7.81 9.93
N SER A 155 6.23 6.66 10.38
CA SER A 155 5.07 5.98 9.79
C SER A 155 3.71 6.41 10.36
N THR A 156 3.63 7.37 11.27
CA THR A 156 2.37 7.78 11.91
C THR A 156 1.39 8.35 10.88
N TYR A 157 1.82 9.37 10.15
CA TYR A 157 0.96 10.01 9.14
C TYR A 157 0.51 9.07 8.00
N PRO A 158 1.39 8.26 7.38
CA PRO A 158 0.92 7.32 6.39
C PRO A 158 -0.03 6.25 6.97
N SER A 159 0.08 5.92 8.25
CA SER A 159 -0.87 5.03 8.93
C SER A 159 -2.25 5.68 9.10
N GLU A 160 -2.29 6.94 9.49
CA GLU A 160 -3.53 7.73 9.58
C GLU A 160 -4.21 7.84 8.22
N ILE A 161 -3.46 8.18 7.17
CA ILE A 161 -3.98 8.20 5.79
C ILE A 161 -4.51 6.82 5.39
N GLY A 162 -3.82 5.74 5.75
CA GLY A 162 -4.27 4.38 5.47
C GLY A 162 -5.61 4.05 6.14
N ARG A 163 -5.79 4.45 7.40
CA ARG A 163 -7.07 4.36 8.09
C ARG A 163 -8.16 5.16 7.35
N ASP A 164 -7.86 6.40 6.98
CA ASP A 164 -8.84 7.30 6.36
C ASP A 164 -9.22 6.82 4.94
N ILE A 165 -8.30 6.22 4.18
CA ILE A 165 -8.60 5.53 2.92
C ILE A 165 -9.64 4.43 3.13
N VAL A 166 -9.46 3.58 4.15
CA VAL A 166 -10.41 2.50 4.46
C VAL A 166 -11.76 3.08 4.86
N ARG A 167 -11.79 4.08 5.73
CA ARG A 167 -13.03 4.74 6.17
C ARG A 167 -13.79 5.35 5.00
N TYR A 168 -13.09 6.07 4.14
CA TYR A 168 -13.69 6.68 2.94
C TYR A 168 -14.21 5.63 1.95
N TYR A 169 -13.41 4.61 1.65
CA TYR A 169 -13.74 3.59 0.67
C TYR A 169 -15.00 2.80 1.05
N TYR A 170 -15.15 2.48 2.32
CA TYR A 170 -16.31 1.74 2.82
C TYR A 170 -17.42 2.63 3.37
N GLY A 171 -17.31 3.95 3.26
CA GLY A 171 -18.35 4.89 3.66
C GLY A 171 -18.62 4.86 5.17
N LEU A 172 -17.59 4.72 5.99
CA LEU A 172 -17.71 4.69 7.45
C LEU A 172 -17.87 6.10 8.04
N ASP A 173 -17.51 7.13 7.31
CA ASP A 173 -17.68 8.54 7.67
C ASP A 173 -18.51 9.24 6.61
N GLU A 174 -19.10 10.37 6.98
CA GLU A 174 -19.66 11.29 6.01
C GLU A 174 -18.53 11.80 5.11
N LYS A 175 -18.73 11.73 3.78
CA LYS A 175 -17.69 12.03 2.78
C LYS A 175 -17.07 13.41 2.95
N ASP A 176 -17.85 14.36 3.49
CA ASP A 176 -17.43 15.74 3.70
C ASP A 176 -16.45 15.89 4.87
N GLU A 177 -16.50 15.04 5.88
CA GLU A 177 -15.58 15.11 7.03
C GLU A 177 -14.14 14.70 6.68
N ILE A 178 -13.97 13.81 5.71
CA ILE A 178 -12.63 13.33 5.30
C ILE A 178 -11.96 14.34 4.36
N VAL A 179 -12.74 15.04 3.53
CA VAL A 179 -12.24 15.94 2.49
C VAL A 179 -12.06 17.38 2.99
N THR A 180 -12.78 17.77 4.04
CA THR A 180 -12.72 19.13 4.60
C THR A 180 -11.66 19.32 5.68
N GLY A 181 -10.81 18.34 5.92
CA GLY A 181 -9.67 18.51 6.79
C GLY A 181 -8.84 19.72 6.36
N HIS A 182 -8.96 20.82 7.09
CA HIS A 182 -8.10 21.97 6.87
C HIS A 182 -6.66 21.52 7.10
N ALA A 183 -5.83 21.58 6.06
CA ALA A 183 -4.40 21.45 6.25
C ALA A 183 -3.99 22.45 7.33
N ALA A 184 -3.47 21.96 8.44
CA ALA A 184 -2.91 22.84 9.46
C ALA A 184 -1.90 23.75 8.78
N SER A 185 -2.07 25.05 8.95
CA SER A 185 -1.15 26.02 8.37
C SER A 185 0.26 25.65 8.79
N LEU A 186 1.20 25.68 7.86
CA LEU A 186 2.64 25.40 8.02
C LEU A 186 3.33 26.37 9.04
N GLY A 187 2.69 26.67 10.14
CA GLY A 187 3.18 27.60 11.15
C GLY A 187 3.79 26.96 12.39
N THR A 188 3.69 25.68 12.56
CA THR A 188 4.32 24.99 13.69
C THR A 188 5.46 24.11 13.16
N VAL A 189 6.65 24.66 13.19
CA VAL A 189 7.88 23.86 13.10
C VAL A 189 7.88 22.97 14.33
N VAL A 190 7.54 21.70 14.18
CA VAL A 190 7.81 20.71 15.22
C VAL A 190 9.31 20.49 15.20
N SER A 191 10.02 21.12 16.09
CA SER A 191 11.40 20.77 16.39
C SER A 191 11.40 19.34 16.91
N GLY A 192 11.83 18.41 16.08
CA GLY A 192 12.09 17.04 16.51
C GLY A 192 13.45 17.02 17.21
N ASP A 193 13.43 16.67 18.47
CA ASP A 193 14.58 16.18 19.22
C ASP A 193 14.98 14.79 18.75
#